data_4ae1b7900b38761bb98972e2c03beda0
#
_entry.id   4ae1b7900b38761bb98972e2c03beda0
#
_cell.length_a   1.000
_cell.length_b   1.000
_cell.length_c   1.000
_cell.angle_alpha   90.00
_cell.angle_beta   90.00
_cell.angle_gamma   90.00
#
_symmetry.space_group_name_H-M   'P 1'
#
loop_
_entity.id
_entity.type
_entity.pdbx_description
1 polymer ?
#
loop_
_entity_poly.entity_id
_entity_poly.type
_entity_poly.pdbx_seq_one_letter_code
_entity_poly.pdbx_strand_id
1 'polypeptide(L)'
;MMMMMKRKTSPVTSTKVPAQPVKMRTSQEPTAVPNATLIEAIEKLTSKMDNFADHGLVFDTSYGNLLKVDSNGNILVCTHGFTFLKRHEIQGYYPNMFIQRDDTERFYILNTLFNLSETYLYACLVDLFSRCSRYTNLLKGFQHGDLFMSFRSMFQDVRDAMDFIHDTGSLKERTTKNLEKYVAKLPNLPVLLNQIKEVAKVFLATNSDFIYTEAIMKYLLESGPKSGGPKRSWRSFFDLVVVDTRKPLFFAEGTVLRQVDTDTGKLRIGTYTGDLQHGTVYSGGSSDIICDLLDVKGKDILYVGDHIFGDILKSKKRQGWKTFLVVPELAKELQVWREKKHLFEELKNIDVVLAEIRKHLDSGTTTSPDISAIETRRKVVTQRMDMSYGQMGSLLRSGSRQTLFASQLMRYADIYSSSCINLLHYPFNYLFMAPPVLMPHEAFLDPHSADFASAELAVSNHAHTTKKALV
;
A
#
# COMPACT_ATOMS: atom_id res chain seq x y z
N MET A 1 8.24 -2.23 -11.44
CA MET A 1 7.14 -2.04 -12.41
C MET A 1 6.22 -1.00 -11.78
N MET A 2 6.16 0.18 -12.33
CA MET A 2 5.41 1.29 -11.72
C MET A 2 3.98 1.23 -12.28
N MET A 3 3.03 0.80 -11.44
CA MET A 3 1.62 0.77 -11.79
C MET A 3 0.95 2.02 -11.25
N MET A 4 0.52 2.93 -12.11
CA MET A 4 -0.32 4.07 -11.72
C MET A 4 -1.79 3.72 -11.91
N MET A 5 -2.62 3.98 -10.91
CA MET A 5 -4.06 3.79 -10.95
C MET A 5 -4.79 5.03 -11.41
N LYS A 6 -5.83 4.81 -12.21
CA LYS A 6 -6.93 5.74 -12.42
C LYS A 6 -8.18 5.22 -11.70
N ARG A 7 -8.80 6.02 -10.86
CA ARG A 7 -10.10 5.67 -10.23
C ARG A 7 -11.25 5.81 -11.21
N LYS A 8 -12.26 4.94 -11.07
CA LYS A 8 -13.58 5.08 -11.68
C LYS A 8 -14.45 6.02 -10.86
N THR A 9 -15.04 7.01 -11.53
CA THR A 9 -16.30 7.60 -11.12
C THR A 9 -17.42 6.72 -11.65
N SER A 10 -18.33 6.29 -10.77
CA SER A 10 -19.61 5.71 -11.17
C SER A 10 -20.42 6.75 -11.94
N PRO A 11 -21.11 6.40 -13.02
CA PRO A 11 -21.98 7.34 -13.69
C PRO A 11 -23.21 7.58 -12.83
N VAL A 12 -23.24 8.70 -12.12
CA VAL A 12 -24.48 9.28 -11.65
C VAL A 12 -25.06 9.99 -12.85
N THR A 13 -26.18 9.52 -13.32
CA THR A 13 -27.01 10.24 -14.28
C THR A 13 -27.51 11.52 -13.63
N SER A 14 -26.81 12.60 -13.82
CA SER A 14 -27.20 13.94 -13.42
C SER A 14 -27.82 14.62 -14.64
N THR A 15 -29.12 14.84 -14.58
CA THR A 15 -29.84 15.77 -15.44
C THR A 15 -29.24 17.16 -15.28
N LYS A 16 -28.64 17.67 -16.35
CA LYS A 16 -28.07 19.01 -16.41
C LYS A 16 -29.18 20.06 -16.32
N VAL A 17 -29.15 20.84 -15.23
CA VAL A 17 -29.79 22.18 -15.21
C VAL A 17 -28.65 23.17 -15.50
N PRO A 18 -28.78 24.07 -16.49
CA PRO A 18 -27.73 25.03 -16.80
C PRO A 18 -27.66 26.12 -15.73
N ALA A 19 -26.54 26.19 -15.03
CA ALA A 19 -26.25 27.28 -14.12
C ALA A 19 -25.80 28.52 -14.90
N GLN A 20 -26.47 29.66 -14.67
CA GLN A 20 -26.06 30.96 -15.16
C GLN A 20 -24.78 31.45 -14.42
N PRO A 21 -23.88 32.19 -15.10
CA PRO A 21 -22.65 32.65 -14.49
C PRO A 21 -22.91 33.76 -13.46
N VAL A 22 -22.59 33.48 -12.20
CA VAL A 22 -22.54 34.49 -11.15
C VAL A 22 -21.31 35.36 -11.34
N LYS A 23 -21.51 36.65 -11.57
CA LYS A 23 -20.43 37.66 -11.60
C LYS A 23 -19.83 37.78 -10.21
N MET A 24 -18.57 37.34 -10.06
CA MET A 24 -17.76 37.62 -8.87
C MET A 24 -17.48 39.13 -8.79
N ARG A 25 -17.87 39.73 -7.68
CA ARG A 25 -17.37 41.05 -7.26
C ARG A 25 -15.93 40.90 -6.81
N THR A 26 -15.04 41.66 -7.42
CA THR A 26 -13.64 41.84 -7.00
C THR A 26 -13.60 42.42 -5.59
N SER A 27 -13.19 41.64 -4.61
CA SER A 27 -12.77 42.10 -3.30
C SER A 27 -11.27 41.85 -3.14
N GLN A 28 -10.59 42.91 -2.77
CA GLN A 28 -9.21 43.13 -2.33
C GLN A 28 -8.30 41.89 -2.31
N GLU A 29 -7.18 41.98 -3.04
CA GLU A 29 -6.08 41.00 -3.02
C GLU A 29 -5.62 40.74 -1.58
N PRO A 30 -5.51 39.45 -1.17
CA PRO A 30 -4.83 39.13 0.06
C PRO A 30 -3.33 39.42 -0.13
N THR A 31 -2.74 40.16 0.80
CA THR A 31 -1.30 40.43 0.87
C THR A 31 -0.55 39.11 0.70
N ALA A 32 0.20 39.00 -0.40
CA ALA A 32 0.99 37.83 -0.73
C ALA A 32 1.98 37.53 0.41
N VAL A 33 1.89 36.36 1.00
CA VAL A 33 2.93 35.82 1.90
C VAL A 33 4.21 35.69 1.06
N PRO A 34 5.35 36.21 1.52
CA PRO A 34 6.60 36.13 0.75
C PRO A 34 6.89 34.68 0.36
N ASN A 35 7.18 34.42 -0.91
CA ASN A 35 7.44 33.07 -1.45
C ASN A 35 8.50 32.29 -0.66
N ALA A 36 9.49 32.96 -0.05
CA ALA A 36 10.51 32.36 0.80
C ALA A 36 9.92 31.69 2.05
N THR A 37 8.96 32.33 2.73
CA THR A 37 8.31 31.77 3.93
C THR A 37 7.42 30.57 3.60
N LEU A 38 6.80 30.56 2.42
CA LEU A 38 6.00 29.44 1.94
C LEU A 38 6.89 28.22 1.58
N ILE A 39 8.04 28.47 0.93
CA ILE A 39 9.00 27.41 0.58
C ILE A 39 9.60 26.82 1.85
N GLU A 40 10.00 27.60 2.83
CA GLU A 40 10.52 27.13 4.12
C GLU A 40 9.46 26.34 4.91
N ALA A 41 8.20 26.78 4.86
CA ALA A 41 7.08 26.03 5.45
C ALA A 41 6.86 24.68 4.74
N ILE A 42 6.95 24.64 3.41
CA ILE A 42 6.83 23.39 2.62
C ILE A 42 8.00 22.45 2.90
N GLU A 43 9.24 22.93 2.95
CA GLU A 43 10.42 22.12 3.30
C GLU A 43 10.33 21.56 4.71
N LYS A 44 9.89 22.37 5.68
CA LYS A 44 9.65 21.94 7.06
C LYS A 44 8.50 20.94 7.18
N LEU A 45 7.51 21.03 6.30
CA LEU A 45 6.41 20.10 6.20
C LEU A 45 6.86 18.77 5.53
N THR A 46 7.73 18.84 4.52
CA THR A 46 8.27 17.65 3.83
C THR A 46 9.06 16.75 4.78
N SER A 47 9.80 17.32 5.75
CA SER A 47 10.50 16.54 6.78
C SER A 47 9.57 15.78 7.74
N LYS A 48 8.29 16.15 7.83
CA LYS A 48 7.29 15.44 8.61
C LYS A 48 6.64 14.28 7.85
N MET A 49 6.74 14.26 6.52
CA MET A 49 6.14 13.26 5.67
C MET A 49 6.70 11.85 5.91
N ASP A 50 8.01 11.74 6.18
CA ASP A 50 8.67 10.47 6.46
C ASP A 50 8.16 9.77 7.74
N ASN A 51 7.49 10.51 8.63
CA ASN A 51 6.91 9.98 9.85
C ASN A 51 5.43 9.57 9.70
N PHE A 52 4.79 9.90 8.58
CA PHE A 52 3.39 9.62 8.28
C PHE A 52 3.22 8.60 7.14
N ALA A 53 4.31 8.00 6.68
CA ALA A 53 4.35 7.11 5.54
C ALA A 53 3.91 5.68 5.92
N ASP A 54 2.62 5.44 6.11
CA ASP A 54 2.09 4.11 6.38
C ASP A 54 0.91 3.77 5.45
N HIS A 55 0.88 2.53 4.96
CA HIS A 55 -0.27 1.94 4.28
C HIS A 55 -1.36 1.52 5.27
N GLY A 56 -2.60 1.46 4.77
CA GLY A 56 -3.70 0.88 5.53
C GLY A 56 -4.21 1.75 6.67
N LEU A 57 -3.82 3.02 6.70
CA LEU A 57 -4.46 4.01 7.55
C LEU A 57 -5.88 4.27 7.08
N VAL A 58 -6.75 4.67 8.00
CA VAL A 58 -8.14 4.98 7.72
C VAL A 58 -8.40 6.44 8.01
N PHE A 59 -8.97 7.11 7.02
CA PHE A 59 -9.37 8.49 7.15
C PHE A 59 -10.85 8.60 7.52
N ASP A 60 -11.18 9.28 8.64
CA ASP A 60 -12.55 9.59 9.05
C ASP A 60 -12.97 10.96 8.49
N THR A 61 -13.78 10.93 7.46
CA THR A 61 -14.29 12.14 6.79
C THR A 61 -15.21 12.98 7.66
N SER A 62 -15.78 12.41 8.74
CA SER A 62 -16.70 13.13 9.62
C SER A 62 -15.99 13.98 10.67
N TYR A 63 -14.87 13.48 11.20
CA TYR A 63 -14.13 14.13 12.27
C TYR A 63 -12.73 14.65 11.86
N GLY A 64 -12.32 14.37 10.63
CA GLY A 64 -11.02 14.81 10.15
C GLY A 64 -9.82 14.07 10.76
N ASN A 65 -10.06 12.91 11.35
CA ASN A 65 -9.05 12.12 12.02
C ASN A 65 -8.42 11.08 11.09
N LEU A 66 -7.13 10.84 11.26
CA LEU A 66 -6.41 9.75 10.64
C LEU A 66 -6.22 8.64 11.67
N LEU A 67 -6.65 7.43 11.33
CA LEU A 67 -6.73 6.30 12.22
C LEU A 67 -5.84 5.16 11.75
N LYS A 68 -5.15 4.52 12.68
CA LYS A 68 -4.56 3.20 12.50
C LYS A 68 -5.45 2.21 13.23
N VAL A 69 -5.89 1.18 12.53
CA VAL A 69 -6.85 0.20 13.08
C VAL A 69 -6.34 -1.22 12.91
N ASP A 70 -6.83 -2.14 13.73
CA ASP A 70 -6.61 -3.56 13.54
C ASP A 70 -7.60 -4.17 12.52
N SER A 71 -7.48 -5.47 12.27
CA SER A 71 -8.34 -6.22 11.35
C SER A 71 -9.83 -6.18 11.71
N ASN A 72 -10.15 -5.92 12.95
CA ASN A 72 -11.53 -5.89 13.45
C ASN A 72 -12.12 -4.47 13.46
N GLY A 73 -11.29 -3.42 13.29
CA GLY A 73 -11.71 -2.03 13.35
C GLY A 73 -11.43 -1.35 14.69
N ASN A 74 -10.71 -2.00 15.63
CA ASN A 74 -10.30 -1.35 16.87
C ASN A 74 -9.24 -0.30 16.57
N ILE A 75 -9.36 0.88 17.19
CA ILE A 75 -8.44 1.99 17.00
C ILE A 75 -7.17 1.74 17.78
N LEU A 76 -6.03 1.71 17.10
CA LEU A 76 -4.70 1.56 17.66
C LEU A 76 -4.02 2.91 17.87
N VAL A 77 -4.10 3.79 16.87
CA VAL A 77 -3.57 5.16 16.86
C VAL A 77 -4.59 6.09 16.24
N CYS A 78 -4.67 7.31 16.71
CA CYS A 78 -5.51 8.36 16.14
C CYS A 78 -4.76 9.69 16.14
N THR A 79 -4.79 10.39 15.00
CA THR A 79 -4.25 11.75 14.88
C THR A 79 -5.30 12.70 14.33
N HIS A 80 -5.24 13.96 14.79
CA HIS A 80 -5.99 15.08 14.21
C HIS A 80 -4.98 16.07 13.62
N GLY A 81 -4.95 16.18 12.31
CA GLY A 81 -3.78 16.76 11.64
C GLY A 81 -2.51 15.99 12.00
N PHE A 82 -1.50 16.68 12.57
CA PHE A 82 -0.27 16.05 13.05
C PHE A 82 -0.26 15.79 14.57
N THR A 83 -1.36 16.07 15.27
CA THR A 83 -1.46 15.90 16.71
C THR A 83 -1.96 14.51 17.07
N PHE A 84 -1.16 13.74 17.82
CA PHE A 84 -1.57 12.44 18.35
C PHE A 84 -2.55 12.61 19.51
N LEU A 85 -3.73 12.00 19.38
CA LEU A 85 -4.77 12.07 20.39
C LEU A 85 -4.53 11.05 21.49
N LYS A 86 -4.74 11.48 22.75
CA LYS A 86 -4.72 10.60 23.91
C LYS A 86 -5.99 9.76 23.96
N ARG A 87 -5.93 8.65 24.70
CA ARG A 87 -7.06 7.71 24.80
C ARG A 87 -8.40 8.35 25.17
N HIS A 88 -8.42 9.27 26.12
CA HIS A 88 -9.64 9.96 26.52
C HIS A 88 -10.19 10.91 25.45
N GLU A 89 -9.30 11.53 24.67
CA GLU A 89 -9.66 12.37 23.51
C GLU A 89 -10.25 11.50 22.40
N ILE A 90 -9.63 10.34 22.13
CA ILE A 90 -10.15 9.37 21.14
C ILE A 90 -11.54 8.89 21.56
N GLN A 91 -11.77 8.60 22.84
CA GLN A 91 -13.08 8.20 23.36
C GLN A 91 -14.15 9.28 23.19
N GLY A 92 -13.76 10.56 23.15
CA GLY A 92 -14.67 11.66 22.83
C GLY A 92 -15.24 11.58 21.41
N TYR A 93 -14.43 11.12 20.44
CA TYR A 93 -14.85 10.90 19.03
C TYR A 93 -15.42 9.49 18.83
N TYR A 94 -14.85 8.49 19.45
CA TYR A 94 -15.14 7.05 19.28
C TYR A 94 -15.32 6.40 20.66
N PRO A 95 -16.51 6.47 21.28
CA PRO A 95 -16.73 5.98 22.66
C PRO A 95 -16.32 4.51 22.85
N ASN A 96 -16.53 3.67 21.84
CA ASN A 96 -16.21 2.25 21.89
C ASN A 96 -14.78 1.92 21.39
N MET A 97 -13.94 2.93 21.10
CA MET A 97 -12.59 2.74 20.52
C MET A 97 -12.59 1.87 19.26
N PHE A 98 -13.64 1.93 18.47
CA PHE A 98 -13.92 1.05 17.33
C PHE A 98 -14.55 1.83 16.18
N ILE A 99 -14.24 1.42 14.94
CA ILE A 99 -14.88 1.92 13.71
C ILE A 99 -15.57 0.79 12.94
N GLN A 100 -16.68 1.09 12.34
CA GLN A 100 -17.37 0.19 11.42
C GLN A 100 -16.78 0.36 10.02
N ARG A 101 -15.92 -0.57 9.60
CA ARG A 101 -15.16 -0.48 8.33
C ARG A 101 -16.03 -0.54 7.08
N ASP A 102 -17.22 -1.08 7.19
CA ASP A 102 -18.16 -1.21 6.08
C ASP A 102 -18.89 0.12 5.77
N ASP A 103 -18.79 1.11 6.66
CA ASP A 103 -19.22 2.48 6.41
C ASP A 103 -18.20 3.22 5.53
N THR A 104 -18.18 2.85 4.25
CA THR A 104 -17.23 3.38 3.26
C THR A 104 -17.52 4.83 2.85
N GLU A 105 -18.66 5.38 3.21
CA GLU A 105 -18.97 6.80 3.01
C GLU A 105 -18.25 7.69 4.02
N ARG A 106 -18.03 7.17 5.22
CA ARG A 106 -17.36 7.87 6.30
C ARG A 106 -15.87 7.52 6.38
N PHE A 107 -15.54 6.22 6.33
CA PHE A 107 -14.19 5.72 6.53
C PHE A 107 -13.50 5.38 5.21
N TYR A 108 -12.49 6.16 4.87
CA TYR A 108 -11.72 5.98 3.66
C TYR A 108 -10.39 5.29 3.95
N ILE A 109 -10.20 4.08 3.39
CA ILE A 109 -9.00 3.28 3.63
C ILE A 109 -7.91 3.67 2.61
N LEU A 110 -6.74 4.05 3.12
CA LEU A 110 -5.56 4.43 2.35
C LEU A 110 -4.75 3.17 2.01
N ASN A 111 -4.99 2.61 0.83
CA ASN A 111 -4.48 1.30 0.45
C ASN A 111 -3.14 1.31 -0.28
N THR A 112 -2.58 2.48 -0.56
CA THR A 112 -1.37 2.60 -1.38
C THR A 112 -0.52 3.80 -0.99
N LEU A 113 0.78 3.74 -1.28
CA LEU A 113 1.69 4.89 -1.19
C LEU A 113 1.22 6.11 -1.99
N PHE A 114 0.43 5.85 -3.04
CA PHE A 114 -0.16 6.90 -3.85
C PHE A 114 -1.10 7.82 -3.04
N ASN A 115 -1.76 7.28 -2.03
CA ASN A 115 -2.62 8.05 -1.13
C ASN A 115 -1.83 8.86 -0.07
N LEU A 116 -0.50 8.71 0.02
CA LEU A 116 0.29 9.45 1.02
C LEU A 116 0.24 10.96 0.78
N SER A 117 0.29 11.40 -0.48
CA SER A 117 0.17 12.81 -0.83
C SER A 117 -1.19 13.39 -0.44
N GLU A 118 -2.29 12.63 -0.66
CA GLU A 118 -3.63 13.00 -0.19
C GLU A 118 -3.65 13.12 1.34
N THR A 119 -3.15 12.09 2.02
CA THR A 119 -3.11 12.02 3.48
C THR A 119 -2.35 13.18 4.08
N TYR A 120 -1.17 13.45 3.52
CA TYR A 120 -0.29 14.51 4.00
C TYR A 120 -0.89 15.89 3.77
N LEU A 121 -1.37 16.19 2.58
CA LEU A 121 -2.04 17.45 2.26
C LEU A 121 -3.24 17.69 3.17
N TYR A 122 -4.04 16.64 3.38
CA TYR A 122 -5.19 16.74 4.26
C TYR A 122 -4.78 16.98 5.73
N ALA A 123 -3.78 16.26 6.23
CA ALA A 123 -3.25 16.50 7.57
C ALA A 123 -2.71 17.92 7.74
N CYS A 124 -2.05 18.48 6.71
CA CYS A 124 -1.63 19.87 6.69
C CYS A 124 -2.81 20.85 6.81
N LEU A 125 -3.89 20.62 6.06
CA LEU A 125 -5.08 21.47 6.12
C LEU A 125 -5.76 21.41 7.48
N VAL A 126 -5.96 20.20 8.03
CA VAL A 126 -6.51 20.02 9.38
C VAL A 126 -5.64 20.72 10.43
N ASP A 127 -4.32 20.56 10.39
CA ASP A 127 -3.39 21.21 11.33
C ASP A 127 -3.42 22.75 11.20
N LEU A 128 -3.43 23.25 9.95
CA LEU A 128 -3.49 24.69 9.67
C LEU A 128 -4.76 25.32 10.24
N PHE A 129 -5.92 24.76 9.93
CA PHE A 129 -7.20 25.32 10.37
C PHE A 129 -7.41 25.16 11.87
N SER A 130 -6.92 24.04 12.47
CA SER A 130 -7.01 23.80 13.92
C SER A 130 -6.19 24.80 14.74
N ARG A 131 -5.05 25.28 14.19
CA ARG A 131 -4.15 26.22 14.88
C ARG A 131 -4.40 27.69 14.55
N CYS A 132 -5.14 27.95 13.48
CA CYS A 132 -5.39 29.31 13.03
C CYS A 132 -6.47 29.98 13.90
N SER A 133 -6.12 31.03 14.62
CA SER A 133 -7.04 31.77 15.51
C SER A 133 -8.24 32.44 14.81
N ARG A 134 -8.23 32.51 13.47
CA ARG A 134 -9.35 33.02 12.68
C ARG A 134 -10.51 32.03 12.58
N TYR A 135 -10.25 30.74 12.84
CA TYR A 135 -11.25 29.68 12.72
C TYR A 135 -11.64 29.14 14.09
N THR A 136 -12.91 28.90 14.28
CA THR A 136 -13.42 28.19 15.45
C THR A 136 -13.51 26.70 15.14
N ASN A 137 -12.82 25.89 15.95
CA ASN A 137 -12.84 24.44 15.81
C ASN A 137 -14.19 23.89 16.30
N LEU A 138 -14.87 23.17 15.44
CA LEU A 138 -16.09 22.44 15.73
C LEU A 138 -15.88 20.94 15.57
N LEU A 139 -16.75 20.13 16.14
CA LEU A 139 -16.63 18.67 16.11
C LEU A 139 -16.54 18.08 14.68
N LYS A 140 -17.19 18.73 13.72
CA LYS A 140 -17.28 18.24 12.32
C LYS A 140 -16.64 19.16 11.29
N GLY A 141 -15.86 20.14 11.71
CA GLY A 141 -15.23 21.08 10.78
C GLY A 141 -14.80 22.39 11.45
N PHE A 142 -14.66 23.41 10.64
CA PHE A 142 -14.18 24.75 11.05
C PHE A 142 -15.21 25.79 10.66
N GLN A 143 -15.32 26.84 11.50
CA GLN A 143 -16.21 27.97 11.25
C GLN A 143 -15.41 29.27 11.23
N HIS A 144 -15.72 30.13 10.27
CA HIS A 144 -15.22 31.50 10.18
C HIS A 144 -16.37 32.44 9.81
N GLY A 145 -16.82 33.26 10.76
CA GLY A 145 -18.04 34.05 10.57
C GLY A 145 -19.24 33.16 10.29
N ASP A 146 -19.95 33.43 9.19
CA ASP A 146 -21.11 32.66 8.74
C ASP A 146 -20.74 31.46 7.84
N LEU A 147 -19.46 31.23 7.59
CA LEU A 147 -19.00 30.14 6.75
C LEU A 147 -18.58 28.94 7.61
N PHE A 148 -19.17 27.79 7.31
CA PHE A 148 -18.81 26.49 7.90
C PHE A 148 -18.20 25.60 6.81
N MET A 149 -17.04 25.01 7.11
CA MET A 149 -16.33 24.04 6.27
C MET A 149 -16.23 22.72 7.01
N SER A 150 -16.92 21.71 6.53
CA SER A 150 -16.84 20.36 7.11
C SER A 150 -15.55 19.66 6.73
N PHE A 151 -15.09 18.73 7.59
CA PHE A 151 -13.97 17.86 7.25
C PHE A 151 -14.25 17.02 5.99
N ARG A 152 -15.50 16.60 5.78
CA ARG A 152 -15.92 15.86 4.59
C ARG A 152 -15.77 16.67 3.32
N SER A 153 -16.18 17.95 3.32
CA SER A 153 -15.99 18.86 2.17
C SER A 153 -14.52 19.06 1.87
N MET A 154 -13.70 19.34 2.90
CA MET A 154 -12.26 19.50 2.75
C MET A 154 -11.58 18.24 2.20
N PHE A 155 -12.01 17.06 2.64
CA PHE A 155 -11.51 15.80 2.10
C PHE A 155 -11.89 15.63 0.62
N GLN A 156 -13.12 15.99 0.25
CA GLN A 156 -13.55 15.93 -1.15
C GLN A 156 -12.74 16.90 -2.02
N ASP A 157 -12.49 18.12 -1.56
CA ASP A 157 -11.69 19.11 -2.27
C ASP A 157 -10.25 18.61 -2.52
N VAL A 158 -9.63 17.97 -1.51
CA VAL A 158 -8.30 17.34 -1.66
C VAL A 158 -8.34 16.22 -2.70
N ARG A 159 -9.37 15.40 -2.69
CA ARG A 159 -9.52 14.31 -3.66
C ARG A 159 -9.75 14.83 -5.07
N ASP A 160 -10.63 15.81 -5.22
CA ASP A 160 -10.91 16.44 -6.51
C ASP A 160 -9.66 17.10 -7.08
N ALA A 161 -8.83 17.74 -6.23
CA ALA A 161 -7.54 18.30 -6.63
C ALA A 161 -6.56 17.20 -7.09
N MET A 162 -6.49 16.07 -6.40
CA MET A 162 -5.65 14.93 -6.81
C MET A 162 -6.14 14.32 -8.11
N ASP A 163 -7.44 14.10 -8.26
CA ASP A 163 -8.04 13.58 -9.49
C ASP A 163 -7.80 14.54 -10.66
N PHE A 164 -7.93 15.85 -10.45
CA PHE A 164 -7.64 16.88 -11.45
C PHE A 164 -6.19 16.82 -11.95
N ILE A 165 -5.20 16.73 -11.06
CA ILE A 165 -3.78 16.62 -11.43
C ILE A 165 -3.52 15.37 -12.28
N HIS A 166 -4.21 14.27 -11.97
CA HIS A 166 -4.08 13.01 -12.72
C HIS A 166 -4.80 13.07 -14.07
N ASP A 167 -6.02 13.60 -14.10
CA ASP A 167 -6.86 13.63 -15.30
C ASP A 167 -6.36 14.63 -16.33
N THR A 168 -5.86 15.79 -15.90
CA THR A 168 -5.23 16.78 -16.81
C THR A 168 -3.89 16.32 -17.37
N GLY A 169 -3.30 15.26 -16.79
CA GLY A 169 -1.99 14.76 -17.19
C GLY A 169 -0.81 15.62 -16.75
N SER A 170 -1.03 16.70 -15.99
CA SER A 170 0.01 17.62 -15.54
C SER A 170 1.11 16.94 -14.73
N LEU A 171 0.76 15.96 -13.90
CA LEU A 171 1.73 15.15 -13.15
C LEU A 171 2.60 14.31 -14.09
N LYS A 172 1.99 13.63 -15.08
CA LYS A 172 2.71 12.83 -16.07
C LYS A 172 3.65 13.69 -16.91
N GLU A 173 3.19 14.85 -17.35
CA GLU A 173 3.98 15.80 -18.11
C GLU A 173 5.20 16.29 -17.33
N ARG A 174 5.03 16.68 -16.07
CA ARG A 174 6.14 17.09 -15.19
C ARG A 174 7.13 15.94 -14.93
N THR A 175 6.64 14.74 -14.75
CA THR A 175 7.46 13.55 -14.56
C THR A 175 8.30 13.25 -15.80
N THR A 176 7.68 13.24 -16.98
CA THR A 176 8.40 12.97 -18.24
C THR A 176 9.41 14.04 -18.62
N LYS A 177 9.17 15.31 -18.24
CA LYS A 177 10.15 16.40 -18.41
C LYS A 177 11.38 16.26 -17.53
N ASN A 178 11.32 15.55 -16.42
CA ASN A 178 12.44 15.38 -15.48
C ASN A 178 12.46 13.98 -14.83
N LEU A 179 12.68 12.98 -15.68
CA LEU A 179 12.69 11.57 -15.27
C LEU A 179 13.76 11.26 -14.20
N GLU A 180 14.94 11.90 -14.30
CA GLU A 180 16.03 11.68 -13.32
C GLU A 180 15.65 12.08 -11.90
N LYS A 181 14.80 13.10 -11.78
CA LYS A 181 14.33 13.59 -10.48
C LYS A 181 13.22 12.72 -9.89
N TYR A 182 12.31 12.23 -10.73
CA TYR A 182 11.05 11.62 -10.27
C TYR A 182 10.98 10.11 -10.40
N VAL A 183 11.89 9.49 -11.18
CA VAL A 183 11.90 8.05 -11.44
C VAL A 183 13.22 7.44 -11.00
N ALA A 184 13.18 6.68 -9.91
CA ALA A 184 14.36 5.96 -9.44
C ALA A 184 14.73 4.83 -10.42
N LYS A 185 16.00 4.77 -10.83
CA LYS A 185 16.53 3.67 -11.64
C LYS A 185 16.83 2.45 -10.79
N LEU A 186 16.43 1.29 -11.30
CA LEU A 186 16.78 -0.02 -10.75
C LEU A 186 17.75 -0.72 -11.71
N PRO A 187 19.07 -0.61 -11.50
CA PRO A 187 20.08 -1.12 -12.46
C PRO A 187 19.93 -2.61 -12.76
N ASN A 188 19.44 -3.38 -11.80
CA ASN A 188 19.27 -4.83 -11.92
C ASN A 188 17.91 -5.23 -12.53
N LEU A 189 17.03 -4.30 -12.85
CA LEU A 189 15.75 -4.63 -13.46
C LEU A 189 15.87 -5.34 -14.82
N PRO A 190 16.73 -4.89 -15.76
CA PRO A 190 16.94 -5.61 -17.01
C PRO A 190 17.49 -7.03 -16.80
N VAL A 191 18.34 -7.22 -15.79
CA VAL A 191 18.89 -8.55 -15.44
C VAL A 191 17.78 -9.47 -14.98
N LEU A 192 16.95 -9.01 -14.05
CA LEU A 192 15.78 -9.77 -13.55
C LEU A 192 14.84 -10.18 -14.69
N LEU A 193 14.45 -9.23 -15.54
CA LEU A 193 13.54 -9.49 -16.66
C LEU A 193 14.13 -10.51 -17.65
N ASN A 194 15.44 -10.42 -17.96
CA ASN A 194 16.10 -11.40 -18.82
C ASN A 194 16.10 -12.79 -18.19
N GLN A 195 16.45 -12.93 -16.92
CA GLN A 195 16.41 -14.22 -16.24
C GLN A 195 14.99 -14.82 -16.22
N ILE A 196 13.96 -14.02 -15.93
CA ILE A 196 12.59 -14.52 -15.96
C ILE A 196 12.20 -14.99 -17.36
N LYS A 197 12.61 -14.28 -18.43
CA LYS A 197 12.32 -14.67 -19.82
C LYS A 197 12.98 -15.99 -20.24
N GLU A 198 13.99 -16.48 -19.55
CA GLU A 198 14.57 -17.80 -19.83
C GLU A 198 13.60 -18.95 -19.48
N VAL A 199 12.69 -18.73 -18.53
CA VAL A 199 11.80 -19.77 -17.98
C VAL A 199 10.32 -19.45 -18.09
N ALA A 200 9.92 -18.20 -18.36
CA ALA A 200 8.55 -17.75 -18.39
C ALA A 200 8.31 -16.63 -19.42
N LYS A 201 7.06 -16.49 -19.86
CA LYS A 201 6.62 -15.31 -20.60
C LYS A 201 6.46 -14.11 -19.65
N VAL A 202 6.87 -12.93 -20.09
CA VAL A 202 6.76 -11.68 -19.31
C VAL A 202 5.78 -10.74 -19.98
N PHE A 203 4.81 -10.24 -19.21
CA PHE A 203 3.87 -9.25 -19.71
C PHE A 203 3.86 -7.99 -18.83
N LEU A 204 3.53 -6.86 -19.45
CA LEU A 204 3.30 -5.58 -18.79
C LEU A 204 1.82 -5.22 -18.90
N ALA A 205 1.17 -4.93 -17.77
CA ALA A 205 -0.19 -4.41 -17.71
C ALA A 205 -0.22 -3.14 -16.85
N THR A 206 -0.55 -1.99 -17.45
CA THR A 206 -0.54 -0.69 -16.79
C THR A 206 -1.80 0.12 -17.09
N ASN A 207 -2.25 0.92 -16.10
CA ASN A 207 -3.33 1.89 -16.29
C ASN A 207 -2.87 3.14 -17.04
N SER A 208 -1.56 3.34 -17.20
CA SER A 208 -1.02 4.47 -17.95
C SER A 208 -1.23 4.30 -19.46
N ASP A 209 -1.33 5.41 -20.17
CA ASP A 209 -1.33 5.46 -21.64
C ASP A 209 0.04 5.06 -22.21
N PHE A 210 0.06 4.82 -23.53
CA PHE A 210 1.27 4.39 -24.20
C PHE A 210 2.39 5.43 -24.17
N ILE A 211 2.10 6.71 -24.35
CA ILE A 211 3.12 7.77 -24.47
C ILE A 211 3.90 7.88 -23.15
N TYR A 212 3.19 7.90 -22.04
CA TYR A 212 3.81 7.93 -20.70
C TYR A 212 4.58 6.64 -20.41
N THR A 213 3.99 5.48 -20.74
CA THR A 213 4.62 4.18 -20.54
C THR A 213 5.91 4.06 -21.34
N GLU A 214 5.90 4.47 -22.62
CA GLU A 214 7.07 4.49 -23.50
C GLU A 214 8.22 5.33 -22.90
N ALA A 215 7.90 6.53 -22.42
CA ALA A 215 8.90 7.41 -21.81
C ALA A 215 9.55 6.80 -20.55
N ILE A 216 8.73 6.25 -19.64
CA ILE A 216 9.21 5.62 -18.41
C ILE A 216 10.03 4.36 -18.71
N MET A 217 9.53 3.48 -19.59
CA MET A 217 10.19 2.21 -19.86
C MET A 217 11.49 2.37 -20.65
N LYS A 218 11.56 3.33 -21.57
CA LYS A 218 12.82 3.73 -22.20
C LYS A 218 13.85 4.20 -21.18
N TYR A 219 13.42 5.05 -20.26
CA TYR A 219 14.30 5.56 -19.20
C TYR A 219 14.82 4.44 -18.29
N LEU A 220 13.98 3.49 -17.92
CA LEU A 220 14.32 2.42 -17.00
C LEU A 220 15.17 1.31 -17.65
N LEU A 221 14.88 0.94 -18.92
CA LEU A 221 15.41 -0.27 -19.53
C LEU A 221 16.39 0.00 -20.69
N GLU A 222 16.32 1.15 -21.36
CA GLU A 222 17.20 1.46 -22.49
C GLU A 222 18.44 2.29 -22.12
N SER A 223 18.52 2.79 -20.90
CA SER A 223 19.70 3.50 -20.39
C SER A 223 20.70 2.50 -19.81
N GLY A 224 21.26 1.65 -20.63
CA GLY A 224 22.35 0.72 -20.25
C GLY A 224 23.73 1.39 -20.20
N PRO A 225 24.77 0.72 -19.64
CA PRO A 225 26.12 1.24 -19.55
C PRO A 225 26.65 1.59 -20.94
N LYS A 226 27.59 2.53 -20.98
CA LYS A 226 28.27 3.10 -22.17
C LYS A 226 29.09 2.07 -23.01
N SER A 227 28.78 0.79 -22.95
CA SER A 227 29.37 -0.26 -23.79
C SER A 227 28.67 -0.27 -25.13
N GLY A 228 29.36 0.05 -26.20
CA GLY A 228 28.94 0.29 -27.56
C GLY A 228 28.21 -0.85 -28.32
N GLY A 229 27.30 -1.56 -27.66
CA GLY A 229 26.40 -2.53 -28.28
C GLY A 229 25.12 -1.89 -28.80
N PRO A 230 24.40 -2.54 -29.74
CA PRO A 230 23.13 -2.04 -30.25
C PRO A 230 22.12 -1.84 -29.10
N LYS A 231 21.52 -0.66 -29.06
CA LYS A 231 20.54 -0.27 -28.04
C LYS A 231 19.29 -1.18 -28.15
N ARG A 232 19.12 -2.06 -27.18
CA ARG A 232 17.98 -2.99 -27.16
C ARG A 232 16.71 -2.25 -26.77
N SER A 233 15.65 -2.39 -27.58
CA SER A 233 14.35 -1.79 -27.25
C SER A 233 13.77 -2.38 -25.95
N TRP A 234 13.20 -1.54 -25.09
CA TRP A 234 12.56 -1.97 -23.84
C TRP A 234 11.42 -2.98 -24.09
N ARG A 235 10.72 -2.89 -25.22
CA ARG A 235 9.64 -3.84 -25.57
C ARG A 235 10.12 -5.27 -25.70
N SER A 236 11.40 -5.48 -26.04
CA SER A 236 11.96 -6.82 -26.16
C SER A 236 12.08 -7.58 -24.83
N PHE A 237 11.94 -6.91 -23.68
CA PHE A 237 11.85 -7.55 -22.37
C PHE A 237 10.48 -8.16 -22.10
N PHE A 238 9.45 -7.84 -22.91
CA PHE A 238 8.08 -8.29 -22.71
C PHE A 238 7.59 -9.08 -23.92
N ASP A 239 6.80 -10.12 -23.65
CA ASP A 239 6.11 -10.91 -24.67
C ASP A 239 4.76 -10.28 -25.01
N LEU A 240 4.17 -9.57 -24.07
CA LEU A 240 2.91 -8.83 -24.23
C LEU A 240 2.98 -7.51 -23.47
N VAL A 241 2.56 -6.42 -24.10
CA VAL A 241 2.45 -5.09 -23.48
C VAL A 241 1.02 -4.59 -23.63
N VAL A 242 0.37 -4.29 -22.50
CA VAL A 242 -0.99 -3.75 -22.45
C VAL A 242 -1.02 -2.48 -21.63
N VAL A 243 -1.43 -1.38 -22.23
CA VAL A 243 -1.61 -0.06 -21.61
C VAL A 243 -3.09 0.24 -21.40
N ASP A 244 -3.44 1.31 -20.69
CA ASP A 244 -4.82 1.74 -20.42
C ASP A 244 -5.72 0.62 -19.86
N THR A 245 -5.20 -0.28 -19.05
CA THR A 245 -5.92 -1.47 -18.59
C THR A 245 -7.12 -1.16 -17.68
N ARG A 246 -7.15 0.01 -17.07
CA ARG A 246 -8.23 0.44 -16.15
C ARG A 246 -8.46 -0.52 -14.98
N LYS A 247 -7.37 -1.01 -14.37
CA LYS A 247 -7.49 -1.78 -13.12
C LYS A 247 -8.20 -0.96 -12.03
N PRO A 248 -9.12 -1.51 -11.26
CA PRO A 248 -9.45 -2.92 -11.07
C PRO A 248 -10.46 -3.52 -12.06
N LEU A 249 -11.04 -2.71 -12.98
CA LEU A 249 -12.00 -3.19 -13.98
C LEU A 249 -11.40 -4.29 -14.88
N PHE A 250 -10.12 -4.19 -15.19
CA PHE A 250 -9.35 -5.17 -15.94
C PHE A 250 -9.47 -6.62 -15.43
N PHE A 251 -9.56 -6.80 -14.10
CA PHE A 251 -9.77 -8.12 -13.48
C PHE A 251 -11.24 -8.54 -13.41
N ALA A 252 -12.13 -7.75 -13.96
CA ALA A 252 -13.55 -7.99 -14.02
C ALA A 252 -13.99 -8.12 -15.48
N GLU A 253 -14.98 -7.33 -15.89
CA GLU A 253 -15.48 -7.27 -17.25
C GLU A 253 -14.49 -6.69 -18.26
N GLY A 254 -13.47 -5.94 -17.80
CA GLY A 254 -12.47 -5.31 -18.65
C GLY A 254 -13.02 -4.29 -19.61
N THR A 255 -12.29 -4.09 -20.69
CA THR A 255 -12.67 -3.24 -21.83
C THR A 255 -12.31 -3.95 -23.12
N VAL A 256 -12.72 -3.41 -24.27
CA VAL A 256 -12.30 -3.94 -25.59
C VAL A 256 -10.78 -3.81 -25.75
N LEU A 257 -10.15 -4.84 -26.31
CA LEU A 257 -8.73 -4.82 -26.64
C LEU A 257 -8.54 -4.10 -27.99
N ARG A 258 -7.60 -3.15 -28.03
CA ARG A 258 -7.23 -2.41 -29.26
C ARG A 258 -5.71 -2.47 -29.43
N GLN A 259 -5.27 -2.31 -30.68
CA GLN A 259 -3.85 -2.10 -30.97
C GLN A 259 -3.49 -0.61 -30.83
N VAL A 260 -2.30 -0.34 -30.37
CA VAL A 260 -1.69 0.99 -30.34
C VAL A 260 -0.79 1.14 -31.56
N ASP A 261 -0.96 2.24 -32.28
CA ASP A 261 0.05 2.70 -33.24
C ASP A 261 1.21 3.31 -32.44
N THR A 262 2.34 2.62 -32.43
CA THR A 262 3.49 3.00 -31.58
C THR A 262 4.26 4.22 -32.08
N ASP A 263 4.02 4.67 -33.32
CA ASP A 263 4.66 5.86 -33.87
C ASP A 263 3.89 7.14 -33.45
N THR A 264 2.58 7.03 -33.43
CA THR A 264 1.69 8.16 -33.09
C THR A 264 1.15 8.13 -31.67
N GLY A 265 1.21 6.98 -31.01
CA GLY A 265 0.58 6.74 -29.70
C GLY A 265 -0.95 6.61 -29.76
N LYS A 266 -1.55 6.65 -30.94
CA LYS A 266 -3.00 6.59 -31.14
C LYS A 266 -3.52 5.15 -31.17
N LEU A 267 -4.77 4.99 -30.75
CA LEU A 267 -5.44 3.69 -30.83
C LEU A 267 -5.95 3.43 -32.24
N ARG A 268 -5.67 2.24 -32.80
CA ARG A 268 -6.28 1.78 -34.03
C ARG A 268 -7.77 1.59 -33.85
N ILE A 269 -8.53 1.85 -34.92
CA ILE A 269 -10.00 1.70 -34.92
C ILE A 269 -10.35 0.21 -34.91
N GLY A 270 -11.36 -0.15 -34.13
CA GLY A 270 -11.87 -1.51 -33.98
C GLY A 270 -11.33 -2.27 -32.80
N THR A 271 -11.90 -3.45 -32.53
CA THR A 271 -11.48 -4.40 -31.50
C THR A 271 -10.48 -5.38 -32.12
N TYR A 272 -9.39 -5.62 -31.41
CA TYR A 272 -8.44 -6.64 -31.85
C TYR A 272 -8.92 -8.04 -31.42
N THR A 273 -9.01 -8.96 -32.38
CA THR A 273 -9.48 -10.33 -32.13
C THR A 273 -8.51 -11.40 -32.68
N GLY A 274 -7.33 -10.97 -33.15
CA GLY A 274 -6.32 -11.89 -33.69
C GLY A 274 -5.38 -12.46 -32.61
N ASP A 275 -4.44 -13.28 -33.06
CA ASP A 275 -3.41 -13.88 -32.22
C ASP A 275 -2.40 -12.85 -31.69
N LEU A 276 -1.67 -13.23 -30.63
CA LEU A 276 -0.61 -12.39 -30.06
C LEU A 276 0.46 -12.07 -31.10
N GLN A 277 0.65 -10.78 -31.38
CA GLN A 277 1.72 -10.28 -32.24
C GLN A 277 2.88 -9.78 -31.40
N HIS A 278 4.04 -10.39 -31.54
CA HIS A 278 5.25 -10.00 -30.80
C HIS A 278 5.66 -8.56 -31.14
N GLY A 279 6.02 -7.78 -30.11
CA GLY A 279 6.41 -6.37 -30.25
C GLY A 279 5.26 -5.37 -30.42
N THR A 280 4.03 -5.85 -30.57
CA THR A 280 2.83 -5.00 -30.62
C THR A 280 2.41 -4.56 -29.24
N VAL A 281 1.96 -3.32 -29.11
CA VAL A 281 1.36 -2.77 -27.90
C VAL A 281 -0.14 -2.74 -28.02
N TYR A 282 -0.82 -3.22 -27.00
CA TYR A 282 -2.27 -3.23 -26.93
C TYR A 282 -2.77 -2.25 -25.85
N SER A 283 -4.01 -1.82 -25.96
CA SER A 283 -4.69 -0.94 -25.02
C SER A 283 -6.01 -1.55 -24.56
N GLY A 284 -6.32 -1.46 -23.28
CA GLY A 284 -7.56 -1.98 -22.71
C GLY A 284 -7.49 -3.49 -22.41
N GLY A 285 -8.50 -4.23 -22.86
CA GLY A 285 -8.62 -5.67 -22.62
C GLY A 285 -9.10 -6.04 -21.21
N SER A 286 -8.95 -7.32 -20.89
CA SER A 286 -9.25 -7.92 -19.59
C SER A 286 -8.20 -8.96 -19.20
N SER A 287 -8.22 -9.38 -17.96
CA SER A 287 -7.38 -10.49 -17.47
C SER A 287 -7.62 -11.80 -18.24
N ASP A 288 -8.86 -12.06 -18.66
CA ASP A 288 -9.21 -13.27 -19.43
C ASP A 288 -8.57 -13.22 -20.81
N ILE A 289 -8.65 -12.08 -21.49
CA ILE A 289 -7.98 -11.87 -22.79
C ILE A 289 -6.46 -12.08 -22.67
N ILE A 290 -5.83 -11.65 -21.59
CA ILE A 290 -4.39 -11.89 -21.34
C ILE A 290 -4.10 -13.39 -21.20
N CYS A 291 -4.93 -14.11 -20.45
CA CYS A 291 -4.79 -15.56 -20.31
C CYS A 291 -4.91 -16.26 -21.68
N ASP A 292 -5.87 -15.89 -22.50
CA ASP A 292 -6.08 -16.42 -23.83
C ASP A 292 -4.90 -16.12 -24.76
N LEU A 293 -4.46 -14.86 -24.82
CA LEU A 293 -3.33 -14.44 -25.68
C LEU A 293 -2.00 -15.11 -25.30
N LEU A 294 -1.79 -15.39 -24.02
CA LEU A 294 -0.56 -16.06 -23.54
C LEU A 294 -0.70 -17.58 -23.47
N ASP A 295 -1.91 -18.12 -23.67
CA ASP A 295 -2.26 -19.53 -23.53
C ASP A 295 -1.86 -20.06 -22.13
N VAL A 296 -2.34 -19.40 -21.09
CA VAL A 296 -2.07 -19.74 -19.68
C VAL A 296 -3.34 -19.66 -18.84
N LYS A 297 -3.35 -20.40 -17.72
CA LYS A 297 -4.42 -20.30 -16.72
C LYS A 297 -4.03 -19.35 -15.60
N GLY A 298 -5.01 -18.79 -14.89
CA GLY A 298 -4.74 -17.84 -13.81
C GLY A 298 -3.76 -18.36 -12.75
N LYS A 299 -3.80 -19.65 -12.41
CA LYS A 299 -2.86 -20.29 -11.46
C LYS A 299 -1.39 -20.26 -11.92
N ASP A 300 -1.16 -20.13 -13.22
CA ASP A 300 0.18 -20.14 -13.84
C ASP A 300 0.79 -18.72 -13.91
N ILE A 301 0.03 -17.71 -13.51
CA ILE A 301 0.44 -16.30 -13.54
C ILE A 301 0.93 -15.86 -12.14
N LEU A 302 2.12 -15.27 -12.07
CA LEU A 302 2.57 -14.49 -10.94
C LEU A 302 2.43 -12.99 -11.25
N TYR A 303 1.51 -12.33 -10.60
CA TYR A 303 1.22 -10.92 -10.82
C TYR A 303 1.94 -10.05 -9.79
N VAL A 304 2.84 -9.20 -10.27
CA VAL A 304 3.63 -8.28 -9.43
C VAL A 304 2.97 -6.91 -9.42
N GLY A 305 2.63 -6.43 -8.25
CA GLY A 305 1.98 -5.12 -8.07
C GLY A 305 2.37 -4.46 -6.75
N ASP A 306 2.03 -3.19 -6.61
CA ASP A 306 2.26 -2.37 -5.42
C ASP A 306 0.96 -1.97 -4.72
N HIS A 307 -0.20 -2.25 -5.34
CA HIS A 307 -1.48 -1.88 -4.80
C HIS A 307 -2.25 -3.08 -4.25
N ILE A 308 -2.34 -3.18 -2.91
CA ILE A 308 -2.99 -4.31 -2.22
C ILE A 308 -4.43 -4.55 -2.69
N PHE A 309 -5.21 -3.52 -2.99
CA PHE A 309 -6.59 -3.65 -3.42
C PHE A 309 -6.73 -3.83 -4.94
N GLY A 310 -6.16 -2.90 -5.73
CA GLY A 310 -6.37 -2.85 -7.17
C GLY A 310 -5.64 -3.94 -7.94
N ASP A 311 -4.43 -4.27 -7.51
CA ASP A 311 -3.62 -5.29 -8.16
C ASP A 311 -3.79 -6.66 -7.49
N ILE A 312 -3.61 -6.75 -6.18
CA ILE A 312 -3.46 -8.03 -5.48
C ILE A 312 -4.80 -8.67 -5.16
N LEU A 313 -5.67 -7.97 -4.45
CA LEU A 313 -6.95 -8.54 -4.01
C LEU A 313 -7.84 -8.93 -5.20
N LYS A 314 -7.91 -8.05 -6.22
CA LYS A 314 -8.79 -8.29 -7.37
C LYS A 314 -8.28 -9.40 -8.27
N SER A 315 -6.98 -9.45 -8.57
CA SER A 315 -6.37 -10.52 -9.37
C SER A 315 -6.50 -11.88 -8.67
N LYS A 316 -6.27 -11.92 -7.35
CA LYS A 316 -6.37 -13.16 -6.59
C LYS A 316 -7.80 -13.66 -6.43
N LYS A 317 -8.73 -12.81 -5.98
CA LYS A 317 -10.11 -13.23 -5.71
C LYS A 317 -10.90 -13.60 -6.96
N ARG A 318 -10.68 -12.90 -8.05
CA ARG A 318 -11.47 -13.09 -9.28
C ARG A 318 -10.83 -14.05 -10.26
N GLN A 319 -9.50 -14.01 -10.38
CA GLN A 319 -8.76 -14.75 -11.40
C GLN A 319 -7.93 -15.90 -10.84
N GLY A 320 -7.79 -15.99 -9.52
CA GLY A 320 -6.95 -17.01 -8.88
C GLY A 320 -5.45 -16.86 -9.19
N TRP A 321 -5.01 -15.68 -9.64
CA TRP A 321 -3.61 -15.43 -9.93
C TRP A 321 -2.76 -15.50 -8.67
N LYS A 322 -1.53 -15.98 -8.82
CA LYS A 322 -0.52 -15.82 -7.77
C LYS A 322 -0.06 -14.38 -7.74
N THR A 323 0.21 -13.88 -6.54
CA THR A 323 0.45 -12.47 -6.32
C THR A 323 1.75 -12.20 -5.58
N PHE A 324 2.48 -11.18 -6.04
CA PHE A 324 3.67 -10.64 -5.40
C PHE A 324 3.41 -9.15 -5.11
N LEU A 325 3.30 -8.81 -3.83
CA LEU A 325 3.12 -7.42 -3.42
C LEU A 325 4.47 -6.75 -3.15
N VAL A 326 4.72 -5.62 -3.79
CA VAL A 326 5.89 -4.77 -3.51
C VAL A 326 5.50 -3.77 -2.41
N VAL A 327 6.19 -3.85 -1.27
CA VAL A 327 6.00 -2.99 -0.09
C VAL A 327 7.35 -2.35 0.24
N PRO A 328 7.68 -1.17 -0.31
CA PRO A 328 8.99 -0.54 -0.11
C PRO A 328 9.35 -0.33 1.36
N GLU A 329 8.37 -0.01 2.20
CA GLU A 329 8.52 0.20 3.64
C GLU A 329 8.99 -1.05 4.40
N LEU A 330 8.81 -2.23 3.81
CA LEU A 330 9.27 -3.49 4.41
C LEU A 330 10.79 -3.49 4.66
N ALA A 331 11.57 -2.72 3.90
CA ALA A 331 12.99 -2.57 4.14
C ALA A 331 13.26 -1.98 5.54
N LYS A 332 12.54 -0.91 5.92
CA LYS A 332 12.60 -0.28 7.23
C LYS A 332 12.04 -1.22 8.32
N GLU A 333 10.92 -1.89 8.04
CA GLU A 333 10.33 -2.87 8.96
C GLU A 333 11.33 -3.97 9.33
N LEU A 334 12.01 -4.55 8.35
CA LEU A 334 13.03 -5.59 8.56
C LEU A 334 14.27 -5.06 9.29
N GLN A 335 14.69 -3.82 9.01
CA GLN A 335 15.81 -3.20 9.71
C GLN A 335 15.48 -3.04 11.19
N VAL A 336 14.35 -2.42 11.52
CA VAL A 336 13.92 -2.19 12.91
C VAL A 336 13.70 -3.52 13.63
N TRP A 337 13.10 -4.52 12.97
CA TRP A 337 12.93 -5.85 13.52
C TRP A 337 14.26 -6.46 13.96
N ARG A 338 15.27 -6.40 13.10
CA ARG A 338 16.61 -6.92 13.41
C ARG A 338 17.30 -6.17 14.55
N GLU A 339 17.21 -4.83 14.55
CA GLU A 339 17.88 -3.98 15.55
C GLU A 339 17.20 -4.04 16.93
N LYS A 340 15.88 -4.21 16.95
CA LYS A 340 15.06 -4.15 18.17
C LYS A 340 14.47 -5.50 18.58
N LYS A 341 15.06 -6.60 18.10
CA LYS A 341 14.60 -7.97 18.38
C LYS A 341 14.38 -8.22 19.87
N HIS A 342 15.25 -7.69 20.73
CA HIS A 342 15.16 -7.82 22.19
C HIS A 342 13.84 -7.24 22.76
N LEU A 343 13.29 -6.16 22.19
CA LEU A 343 11.99 -5.61 22.65
C LEU A 343 10.83 -6.55 22.28
N PHE A 344 10.91 -7.21 21.13
CA PHE A 344 9.92 -8.21 20.72
C PHE A 344 9.96 -9.44 21.62
N GLU A 345 11.15 -9.90 21.98
CA GLU A 345 11.35 -11.01 22.91
C GLU A 345 10.84 -10.64 24.31
N GLU A 346 11.13 -9.43 24.79
CA GLU A 346 10.62 -8.92 26.06
C GLU A 346 9.06 -8.88 26.05
N LEU A 347 8.46 -8.33 24.99
CA LEU A 347 6.99 -8.27 24.87
C LEU A 347 6.37 -9.68 24.86
N LYS A 348 6.96 -10.62 24.11
CA LYS A 348 6.54 -12.02 24.09
C LYS A 348 6.59 -12.64 25.49
N ASN A 349 7.69 -12.44 26.23
CA ASN A 349 7.82 -12.96 27.59
C ASN A 349 6.79 -12.36 28.53
N ILE A 350 6.51 -11.07 28.44
CA ILE A 350 5.45 -10.41 29.22
C ILE A 350 4.08 -11.02 28.91
N ASP A 351 3.77 -11.24 27.62
CA ASP A 351 2.49 -11.85 27.21
C ASP A 351 2.37 -13.30 27.71
N VAL A 352 3.47 -14.07 27.71
CA VAL A 352 3.51 -15.43 28.29
C VAL A 352 3.24 -15.39 29.80
N VAL A 353 3.91 -14.51 30.55
CA VAL A 353 3.69 -14.37 32.00
C VAL A 353 2.23 -13.98 32.29
N LEU A 354 1.64 -13.05 31.54
CA LEU A 354 0.24 -12.69 31.69
C LEU A 354 -0.71 -13.87 31.37
N ALA A 355 -0.39 -14.67 30.37
CA ALA A 355 -1.16 -15.87 30.04
C ALA A 355 -1.08 -16.91 31.15
N GLU A 356 0.10 -17.17 31.70
CA GLU A 356 0.29 -18.10 32.82
C GLU A 356 -0.46 -17.66 34.10
N ILE A 357 -0.39 -16.37 34.49
CA ILE A 357 -1.16 -15.85 35.59
C ILE A 357 -2.66 -16.10 35.42
N ARG A 358 -3.19 -15.90 34.19
CA ARG A 358 -4.61 -16.10 33.91
C ARG A 358 -5.01 -17.56 33.81
N LYS A 359 -4.11 -18.45 33.37
CA LYS A 359 -4.34 -19.89 33.25
C LYS A 359 -4.64 -20.55 34.60
N HIS A 360 -4.07 -20.01 35.70
CA HIS A 360 -4.28 -20.52 37.05
C HIS A 360 -5.55 -19.99 37.73
N LEU A 361 -6.32 -19.12 37.05
CA LEU A 361 -7.62 -18.68 37.56
C LEU A 361 -8.67 -19.76 37.29
N ASP A 362 -9.32 -20.23 38.34
CA ASP A 362 -10.44 -21.18 38.23
C ASP A 362 -11.80 -20.49 38.37
N SER A 363 -12.87 -21.22 38.21
CA SER A 363 -14.25 -20.72 38.33
C SER A 363 -14.62 -20.29 39.76
N GLY A 364 -13.84 -20.71 40.78
CA GLY A 364 -14.00 -20.35 42.21
C GLY A 364 -13.19 -19.12 42.59
N THR A 365 -12.34 -18.60 41.74
CA THR A 365 -11.47 -17.45 42.02
C THR A 365 -12.30 -16.17 42.14
N THR A 366 -12.38 -15.64 43.35
CA THR A 366 -13.13 -14.40 43.65
C THR A 366 -12.28 -13.13 43.62
N THR A 367 -10.96 -13.27 43.63
CA THR A 367 -10.02 -12.14 43.59
C THR A 367 -9.18 -12.18 42.34
N SER A 368 -9.13 -11.05 41.62
CA SER A 368 -8.23 -10.91 40.46
C SER A 368 -6.80 -10.61 40.92
N PRO A 369 -5.78 -11.28 40.39
CA PRO A 369 -4.39 -10.97 40.71
C PRO A 369 -4.04 -9.54 40.26
N ASP A 370 -3.20 -8.86 41.04
CA ASP A 370 -2.70 -7.55 40.62
C ASP A 370 -1.65 -7.71 39.52
N ILE A 371 -2.03 -7.35 38.32
CA ILE A 371 -1.17 -7.37 37.12
C ILE A 371 -0.76 -5.97 36.67
N SER A 372 -1.05 -4.92 37.45
CA SER A 372 -0.88 -3.52 37.08
C SER A 372 0.56 -3.17 36.70
N ALA A 373 1.54 -3.71 37.44
CA ALA A 373 2.97 -3.51 37.17
C ALA A 373 3.38 -4.16 35.83
N ILE A 374 2.88 -5.37 35.54
CA ILE A 374 3.18 -6.11 34.32
C ILE A 374 2.52 -5.41 33.13
N GLU A 375 1.28 -4.98 33.24
CA GLU A 375 0.59 -4.20 32.21
C GLU A 375 1.25 -2.86 31.94
N THR A 376 1.75 -2.19 32.98
CA THR A 376 2.51 -0.95 32.83
C THR A 376 3.81 -1.21 32.03
N ARG A 377 4.54 -2.26 32.37
CA ARG A 377 5.75 -2.67 31.66
C ARG A 377 5.43 -3.00 30.19
N ARG A 378 4.36 -3.77 29.94
CA ARG A 378 3.86 -4.09 28.60
C ARG A 378 3.60 -2.83 27.77
N LYS A 379 2.93 -1.83 28.33
CA LYS A 379 2.67 -0.54 27.65
C LYS A 379 3.97 0.17 27.29
N VAL A 380 4.93 0.23 28.21
CA VAL A 380 6.23 0.89 27.98
C VAL A 380 7.02 0.18 26.88
N VAL A 381 7.09 -1.15 26.90
CA VAL A 381 7.80 -1.93 25.87
C VAL A 381 7.12 -1.76 24.50
N THR A 382 5.78 -1.85 24.45
CA THR A 382 5.01 -1.63 23.21
C THR A 382 5.27 -0.23 22.66
N GLN A 383 5.23 0.80 23.48
CA GLN A 383 5.50 2.18 23.04
C GLN A 383 6.92 2.33 22.49
N ARG A 384 7.93 1.78 23.19
CA ARG A 384 9.33 1.82 22.72
C ARG A 384 9.50 1.10 21.37
N MET A 385 8.81 0.00 21.19
CA MET A 385 8.82 -0.78 19.97
C MET A 385 8.15 -0.01 18.82
N ASP A 386 6.95 0.53 19.04
CA ASP A 386 6.21 1.28 18.04
C ASP A 386 6.99 2.55 17.63
N MET A 387 7.54 3.30 18.58
CA MET A 387 8.35 4.49 18.30
C MET A 387 9.64 4.21 17.51
N SER A 388 10.14 2.96 17.53
CA SER A 388 11.31 2.59 16.71
C SER A 388 11.02 2.59 15.20
N TYR A 389 9.75 2.48 14.81
CA TYR A 389 9.31 2.55 13.42
C TYR A 389 8.97 3.97 12.96
N GLY A 390 8.74 4.87 13.89
CA GLY A 390 8.28 6.24 13.65
C GLY A 390 7.05 6.57 14.50
N GLN A 391 6.51 7.76 14.32
CA GLN A 391 5.38 8.23 15.15
C GLN A 391 4.09 7.40 14.95
N MET A 392 3.85 6.92 13.75
CA MET A 392 2.69 6.05 13.44
C MET A 392 2.93 4.58 13.83
N GLY A 393 4.14 4.22 14.25
CA GLY A 393 4.51 2.86 14.60
C GLY A 393 4.76 1.96 13.39
N SER A 394 4.79 0.63 13.59
CA SER A 394 5.00 -0.35 12.52
C SER A 394 3.81 -0.40 11.56
N LEU A 395 4.08 -0.50 10.26
CA LEU A 395 3.08 -0.77 9.22
C LEU A 395 2.26 -2.04 9.51
N LEU A 396 2.90 -3.06 10.09
CA LEU A 396 2.35 -4.40 10.19
C LEU A 396 1.71 -4.72 11.55
N ARG A 397 2.08 -3.98 12.61
CA ARG A 397 1.62 -4.28 13.98
C ARG A 397 1.55 -3.05 14.88
N SER A 398 0.87 -3.20 15.99
CA SER A 398 0.96 -2.33 17.14
C SER A 398 0.96 -3.22 18.40
N GLY A 399 2.10 -3.29 19.07
CA GLY A 399 2.35 -4.32 20.08
C GLY A 399 2.19 -5.73 19.48
N SER A 400 1.36 -6.56 20.11
CA SER A 400 1.03 -7.92 19.65
C SER A 400 -0.09 -7.98 18.59
N ARG A 401 -0.73 -6.86 18.27
CA ARG A 401 -1.86 -6.82 17.33
C ARG A 401 -1.40 -6.55 15.90
N GLN A 402 -2.02 -7.23 14.97
CA GLN A 402 -1.85 -6.96 13.54
C GLN A 402 -2.68 -5.74 13.12
N THR A 403 -2.11 -4.92 12.24
CA THR A 403 -2.84 -3.82 11.60
C THR A 403 -3.82 -4.36 10.56
N LEU A 404 -4.75 -3.52 10.12
CA LEU A 404 -5.64 -3.81 9.00
C LEU A 404 -4.83 -4.18 7.73
N PHE A 405 -3.78 -3.42 7.42
CA PHE A 405 -2.91 -3.70 6.28
C PHE A 405 -2.22 -5.06 6.38
N ALA A 406 -1.67 -5.40 7.54
CA ALA A 406 -1.04 -6.70 7.76
C ALA A 406 -2.01 -7.87 7.54
N SER A 407 -3.25 -7.73 8.00
CA SER A 407 -4.27 -8.77 7.80
C SER A 407 -4.64 -8.94 6.32
N GLN A 408 -4.70 -7.86 5.56
CA GLN A 408 -4.94 -7.90 4.12
C GLN A 408 -3.74 -8.50 3.37
N LEU A 409 -2.52 -8.10 3.74
CA LEU A 409 -1.29 -8.63 3.17
C LEU A 409 -1.19 -10.14 3.36
N MET A 410 -1.39 -10.64 4.57
CA MET A 410 -1.35 -12.08 4.87
C MET A 410 -2.43 -12.88 4.14
N ARG A 411 -3.58 -12.27 3.89
CA ARG A 411 -4.71 -12.96 3.24
C ARG A 411 -4.58 -13.02 1.73
N TYR A 412 -3.99 -12.01 1.09
CA TYR A 412 -4.08 -11.83 -0.36
C TYR A 412 -2.76 -11.88 -1.10
N ALA A 413 -1.63 -11.54 -0.48
CA ALA A 413 -0.32 -11.67 -1.09
C ALA A 413 0.24 -13.07 -0.88
N ASP A 414 0.56 -13.78 -1.96
CA ASP A 414 1.28 -15.06 -1.85
C ASP A 414 2.74 -14.82 -1.46
N ILE A 415 3.34 -13.76 -2.00
CA ILE A 415 4.69 -13.32 -1.69
C ILE A 415 4.65 -11.79 -1.52
N TYR A 416 5.47 -11.24 -0.65
CA TYR A 416 5.68 -9.81 -0.54
C TYR A 416 7.16 -9.49 -0.25
N SER A 417 7.61 -8.36 -0.75
CA SER A 417 9.00 -7.92 -0.58
C SER A 417 9.11 -6.40 -0.74
N SER A 418 10.20 -5.82 -0.24
CA SER A 418 10.48 -4.39 -0.45
C SER A 418 10.79 -4.04 -1.91
N SER A 419 11.21 -5.01 -2.72
CA SER A 419 11.50 -4.84 -4.14
C SER A 419 11.37 -6.16 -4.87
N CYS A 420 10.89 -6.12 -6.12
CA CYS A 420 10.90 -7.30 -7.00
C CYS A 420 12.31 -7.77 -7.37
N ILE A 421 13.31 -6.89 -7.27
CA ILE A 421 14.74 -7.23 -7.52
C ILE A 421 15.23 -8.33 -6.57
N ASN A 422 14.62 -8.46 -5.41
CA ASN A 422 14.99 -9.52 -4.46
C ASN A 422 14.78 -10.94 -5.01
N LEU A 423 13.97 -11.12 -6.05
CA LEU A 423 13.84 -12.41 -6.75
C LEU A 423 15.15 -12.88 -7.38
N LEU A 424 16.10 -11.99 -7.68
CA LEU A 424 17.44 -12.36 -8.18
C LEU A 424 18.26 -13.22 -7.20
N HIS A 425 17.91 -13.20 -5.91
CA HIS A 425 18.61 -13.97 -4.87
C HIS A 425 18.10 -15.40 -4.73
N TYR A 426 17.07 -15.79 -5.50
CA TYR A 426 16.45 -17.10 -5.44
C TYR A 426 16.60 -17.85 -6.77
N PRO A 427 16.93 -19.15 -6.75
CA PRO A 427 16.91 -19.97 -7.96
C PRO A 427 15.46 -20.17 -8.45
N PHE A 428 15.28 -20.41 -9.75
CA PHE A 428 13.94 -20.57 -10.35
C PHE A 428 13.11 -21.71 -9.78
N ASN A 429 13.76 -22.75 -9.26
CA ASN A 429 13.11 -23.90 -8.62
C ASN A 429 12.89 -23.70 -7.11
N TYR A 430 13.11 -22.50 -6.57
CA TYR A 430 12.87 -22.21 -5.17
C TYR A 430 11.38 -22.23 -4.86
N LEU A 431 10.97 -23.03 -3.87
CA LEU A 431 9.60 -23.08 -3.39
C LEU A 431 9.44 -22.19 -2.16
N PHE A 432 8.64 -21.15 -2.31
CA PHE A 432 8.24 -20.31 -1.19
C PHE A 432 7.19 -21.05 -0.36
N MET A 433 7.58 -21.45 0.84
CA MET A 433 6.70 -22.17 1.76
C MET A 433 5.90 -21.18 2.59
N ALA A 434 4.57 -21.36 2.68
CA ALA A 434 3.76 -20.64 3.64
C ALA A 434 4.04 -21.20 5.06
N PRO A 435 4.21 -20.34 6.08
CA PRO A 435 4.29 -20.83 7.45
C PRO A 435 2.97 -21.52 7.84
N PRO A 436 3.01 -22.55 8.69
CA PRO A 436 1.80 -23.17 9.21
C PRO A 436 0.98 -22.13 9.99
N VAL A 437 -0.32 -22.10 9.73
CA VAL A 437 -1.25 -21.26 10.49
C VAL A 437 -1.78 -22.10 11.64
N LEU A 438 -1.37 -21.78 12.86
CA LEU A 438 -1.88 -22.43 14.06
C LEU A 438 -3.25 -21.86 14.43
N MET A 439 -4.19 -22.74 14.75
CA MET A 439 -5.45 -22.34 15.37
C MET A 439 -5.20 -21.91 16.82
N PRO A 440 -6.06 -21.08 17.42
CA PRO A 440 -5.82 -20.58 18.78
C PRO A 440 -5.52 -21.66 19.82
N HIS A 441 -6.17 -22.80 19.75
CA HIS A 441 -5.95 -23.93 20.67
C HIS A 441 -4.61 -24.65 20.44
N GLU A 442 -4.07 -24.62 19.21
CA GLU A 442 -2.78 -25.22 18.87
C GLU A 442 -1.61 -24.34 19.31
N ALA A 443 -1.82 -23.03 19.42
CA ALA A 443 -0.80 -22.08 19.87
C ALA A 443 -0.46 -22.23 21.38
N PHE A 444 -1.29 -22.93 22.15
CA PHE A 444 -1.06 -23.21 23.56
C PHE A 444 -0.39 -24.57 23.83
N LEU A 445 -0.12 -25.35 22.80
CA LEU A 445 0.70 -26.54 22.96
C LEU A 445 2.13 -26.10 23.32
N ASP A 446 2.58 -26.57 24.47
CA ASP A 446 3.84 -26.18 25.10
C ASP A 446 5.02 -26.45 24.14
N PRO A 447 5.81 -25.41 23.71
CA PRO A 447 7.00 -25.63 22.90
C PRO A 447 8.09 -26.46 23.61
N HIS A 448 7.90 -26.79 24.89
CA HIS A 448 8.76 -27.65 25.70
C HIS A 448 8.21 -29.07 25.88
N SER A 449 7.10 -29.46 25.23
CA SER A 449 6.71 -30.86 25.21
C SER A 449 7.79 -31.67 24.45
N ALA A 450 8.23 -32.76 25.05
CA ALA A 450 9.36 -33.60 24.61
C ALA A 450 9.27 -34.10 23.14
N ASP A 451 8.11 -33.96 22.50
CA ASP A 451 7.86 -34.40 21.14
C ASP A 451 8.49 -33.47 20.07
N PHE A 452 8.71 -32.18 20.36
CA PHE A 452 9.41 -31.28 19.43
C PHE A 452 10.92 -31.50 19.42
N ALA A 453 11.52 -31.81 20.56
CA ALA A 453 12.95 -32.14 20.63
C ALA A 453 13.27 -33.44 19.88
N SER A 454 12.33 -34.40 19.84
CA SER A 454 12.49 -35.62 19.07
C SER A 454 12.33 -35.43 17.56
N ALA A 455 11.50 -34.45 17.12
CA ALA A 455 11.34 -34.11 15.70
C ALA A 455 12.57 -33.39 15.12
N GLU A 456 13.18 -32.46 15.87
CA GLU A 456 14.43 -31.82 15.46
C GLU A 456 15.61 -32.81 15.39
N LEU A 457 15.68 -33.75 16.31
CA LEU A 457 16.66 -34.85 16.30
C LEU A 457 16.45 -35.81 15.10
N ALA A 458 15.19 -36.08 14.72
CA ALA A 458 14.88 -36.93 13.58
C ALA A 458 15.24 -36.27 12.24
N VAL A 459 15.03 -34.95 12.08
CA VAL A 459 15.44 -34.18 10.89
C VAL A 459 16.96 -34.07 10.80
N SER A 460 17.65 -33.87 11.92
CA SER A 460 19.11 -33.82 11.99
C SER A 460 19.73 -35.19 11.62
N ASN A 461 19.15 -36.29 12.09
CA ASN A 461 19.63 -37.64 11.77
C ASN A 461 19.38 -38.04 10.30
N HIS A 462 18.30 -37.55 9.67
CA HIS A 462 18.06 -37.77 8.23
C HIS A 462 19.04 -37.01 7.34
N ALA A 463 19.47 -35.81 7.74
CA ALA A 463 20.47 -35.02 7.02
C ALA A 463 21.88 -35.63 7.11
N HIS A 464 22.19 -36.37 8.17
CA HIS A 464 23.46 -37.07 8.31
C HIS A 464 23.51 -38.43 7.59
N THR A 465 22.37 -39.10 7.43
CA THR A 465 22.29 -40.40 6.70
C THR A 465 22.34 -40.22 5.18
N THR A 466 21.81 -39.14 4.64
CA THR A 466 21.90 -38.85 3.20
C THR A 466 23.30 -38.42 2.74
N LYS A 467 24.18 -37.93 3.62
CA LYS A 467 25.57 -37.65 3.29
C LYS A 467 26.48 -38.87 3.26
N LYS A 468 26.07 -40.01 3.84
CA LYS A 468 26.86 -41.27 3.81
C LYS A 468 26.50 -42.20 2.65
N ALA A 469 25.49 -41.89 1.86
CA ALA A 469 25.07 -42.70 0.70
C ALA A 469 25.55 -42.12 -0.66
N LEU A 470 26.40 -41.11 -0.65
CA LEU A 470 26.96 -40.45 -1.84
C LEU A 470 28.53 -40.36 -1.78
N VAL A 471 29.17 -41.39 -1.25
CA VAL A 471 30.61 -41.64 -1.46
C VAL A 471 30.79 -43.03 -2.02
#